data_da089d08dd524f355e843261ec3acf00
#
_entry.id   da089d08dd524f355e843261ec3acf00
#
_cell.length_a   1.000
_cell.length_b   1.000
_cell.length_c   1.000
_cell.angle_alpha   90.00
_cell.angle_beta   90.00
_cell.angle_gamma   90.00
#
_symmetry.space_group_name_H-M   'P 1'
#
loop_
_entity.id
_entity.type
_entity.pdbx_description
1 polymer ?
#
loop_
_entity_poly.entity_id
_entity_poly.type
_entity_poly.pdbx_seq_one_letter_code
_entity_poly.pdbx_strand_id
1 'polypeptide(L)'
;EIYTLSLHDALPICRVVVQWDKEDCAAVGLVKFDLLGLGMLSALHHTLDMVASHEGIRVDLSRLEQDDAVYDMICAADTIGVFQIESRAQMATLPRLRPRCFHDLVVEIALIRPGPIQGGSVHPYIRRRNGQEEVTYLHPSCEDALAGTLGIPLFQEQLMRLSMDVAGFTAGEADRLRQAMGSKRSHARMEALQQRFLDGAGERGVPSDVAGQVWQKLAAFADYGFPESHAVSFAHLVYASSWLKFHHPAAF
;
A
#
# COMPACT_ATOMS: atom_id res chain seq x y z
N GLU A 1 15.66 4.68 -6.44
CA GLU A 1 16.69 5.06 -5.48
C GLU A 1 17.30 3.79 -4.95
N ILE A 2 18.56 3.52 -5.30
CA ILE A 2 19.38 2.67 -4.44
C ILE A 2 19.29 3.37 -3.10
N TYR A 3 18.70 2.74 -2.12
CA TYR A 3 18.82 3.20 -0.76
C TYR A 3 20.33 3.32 -0.51
N THR A 4 20.83 4.53 -0.54
CA THR A 4 22.02 4.88 0.15
C THR A 4 21.69 4.61 1.61
N LEU A 5 21.94 3.38 2.05
CA LEU A 5 22.19 3.12 3.45
C LEU A 5 23.09 4.27 3.87
N SER A 6 22.69 5.03 4.88
CA SER A 6 23.53 6.11 5.35
C SER A 6 24.92 5.53 5.57
N LEU A 7 25.97 6.30 5.32
CA LEU A 7 27.35 5.85 5.59
C LEU A 7 27.50 5.25 7.01
N HIS A 8 26.64 5.65 7.94
CA HIS A 8 26.57 5.12 9.31
C HIS A 8 26.07 3.68 9.38
N ASP A 9 25.16 3.26 8.51
CA ASP A 9 24.64 1.88 8.50
C ASP A 9 25.58 0.93 7.74
N ALA A 10 26.46 1.45 6.89
CA ALA A 10 27.37 0.64 6.08
C ALA A 10 28.73 0.37 6.76
N LEU A 11 29.15 1.19 7.70
CA LEU A 11 30.49 1.15 8.26
C LEU A 11 30.85 -0.06 9.14
N PRO A 12 29.93 -0.72 9.88
CA PRO A 12 30.32 -1.89 10.70
C PRO A 12 30.26 -3.22 9.97
N ILE A 13 29.75 -3.28 8.76
CA ILE A 13 29.44 -4.53 8.08
C ILE A 13 30.03 -4.47 6.70
N CYS A 14 31.17 -5.05 6.45
CA CYS A 14 31.79 -5.16 5.13
C CYS A 14 30.78 -5.58 4.06
N ARG A 15 30.05 -4.61 3.48
CA ARG A 15 29.05 -4.83 2.43
C ARG A 15 29.57 -4.27 1.12
N VAL A 16 29.43 -5.05 0.06
CA VAL A 16 29.58 -4.57 -1.31
C VAL A 16 28.19 -4.14 -1.79
N VAL A 17 28.04 -2.87 -2.16
CA VAL A 17 26.78 -2.31 -2.65
C VAL A 17 26.92 -1.97 -4.11
N VAL A 18 25.98 -2.40 -4.91
CA VAL A 18 25.85 -1.99 -6.31
C VAL A 18 25.30 -0.56 -6.35
N GLN A 19 26.03 0.36 -6.99
CA GLN A 19 25.66 1.78 -7.07
C GLN A 19 24.78 2.13 -8.29
N TRP A 20 24.05 1.18 -8.80
CA TRP A 20 23.12 1.35 -9.92
C TRP A 20 21.71 1.54 -9.40
N ASP A 21 20.94 2.40 -10.07
CA ASP A 21 19.52 2.55 -9.77
C ASP A 21 18.71 1.36 -10.32
N LYS A 22 17.41 1.33 -10.04
CA LYS A 22 16.52 0.23 -10.49
C LYS A 22 16.45 0.09 -12.01
N GLU A 23 16.59 1.21 -12.73
CA GLU A 23 16.51 1.24 -14.21
C GLU A 23 17.82 0.73 -14.82
N ASP A 24 18.94 1.12 -14.24
CA ASP A 24 20.26 0.59 -14.63
C ASP A 24 20.35 -0.91 -14.36
N CYS A 25 19.89 -1.37 -13.18
CA CYS A 25 19.82 -2.80 -12.87
C CYS A 25 18.96 -3.57 -13.85
N ALA A 26 17.80 -3.04 -14.21
CA ALA A 26 16.92 -3.66 -15.21
C ALA A 26 17.56 -3.69 -16.61
N ALA A 27 18.26 -2.63 -17.02
CA ALA A 27 18.93 -2.55 -18.31
C ALA A 27 20.04 -3.60 -18.48
N VAL A 28 20.72 -3.96 -17.40
CA VAL A 28 21.75 -5.02 -17.40
C VAL A 28 21.22 -6.41 -17.04
N GLY A 29 19.89 -6.57 -16.91
CA GLY A 29 19.25 -7.85 -16.65
C GLY A 29 19.36 -8.36 -15.21
N LEU A 30 19.64 -7.48 -14.24
CA LEU A 30 19.64 -7.85 -12.84
C LEU A 30 18.21 -7.89 -12.28
N VAL A 31 17.94 -8.93 -11.48
CA VAL A 31 16.67 -9.11 -10.80
C VAL A 31 16.78 -8.60 -9.37
N LYS A 32 15.85 -7.75 -8.95
CA LYS A 32 15.72 -7.30 -7.57
C LYS A 32 14.81 -8.24 -6.81
N PHE A 33 15.31 -8.81 -5.71
CA PHE A 33 14.52 -9.57 -4.75
C PHE A 33 14.26 -8.72 -3.51
N ASP A 34 13.01 -8.73 -3.05
CA ASP A 34 12.64 -8.16 -1.78
C ASP A 34 12.65 -9.25 -0.71
N LEU A 35 13.44 -9.03 0.34
CA LEU A 35 13.57 -9.95 1.48
C LEU A 35 12.86 -9.43 2.73
N LEU A 36 12.10 -8.35 2.61
CA LEU A 36 11.32 -7.80 3.72
C LEU A 36 10.25 -8.81 4.16
N GLY A 37 10.14 -9.03 5.46
CA GLY A 37 9.17 -9.97 6.02
C GLY A 37 9.69 -11.39 6.24
N LEU A 38 10.85 -11.79 5.72
CA LEU A 38 11.39 -13.14 5.96
C LEU A 38 11.62 -13.42 7.44
N GLY A 39 12.09 -12.43 8.22
CA GLY A 39 12.23 -12.57 9.67
C GLY A 39 10.91 -12.85 10.37
N MET A 40 9.83 -12.18 9.95
CA MET A 40 8.48 -12.44 10.47
C MET A 40 7.97 -13.82 10.06
N LEU A 41 8.19 -14.27 8.84
CA LEU A 41 7.82 -15.63 8.43
C LEU A 41 8.52 -16.68 9.30
N SER A 42 9.79 -16.48 9.66
CA SER A 42 10.49 -17.36 10.60
C SER A 42 9.90 -17.29 12.01
N ALA A 43 9.57 -16.10 12.50
CA ALA A 43 8.93 -15.93 13.81
C ALA A 43 7.56 -16.64 13.86
N LEU A 44 6.73 -16.48 12.84
CA LEU A 44 5.45 -17.17 12.72
C LEU A 44 5.63 -18.70 12.71
N HIS A 45 6.62 -19.20 11.96
CA HIS A 45 6.91 -20.64 11.91
C HIS A 45 7.30 -21.18 13.29
N HIS A 46 8.23 -20.52 13.98
CA HIS A 46 8.62 -20.91 15.33
C HIS A 46 7.46 -20.84 16.33
N THR A 47 6.62 -19.79 16.24
CA THR A 47 5.42 -19.68 17.06
C THR A 47 4.47 -20.86 16.85
N LEU A 48 4.22 -21.23 15.60
CA LEU A 48 3.37 -22.39 15.27
C LEU A 48 3.93 -23.71 15.82
N ASP A 49 5.25 -23.90 15.75
CA ASP A 49 5.92 -25.07 16.32
C ASP A 49 5.80 -25.10 17.86
N MET A 50 5.93 -23.94 18.51
CA MET A 50 5.76 -23.80 19.95
C MET A 50 4.32 -24.08 20.38
N VAL A 51 3.33 -23.53 19.69
CA VAL A 51 1.90 -23.79 19.94
C VAL A 51 1.60 -25.29 19.76
N ALA A 52 2.08 -25.91 18.68
CA ALA A 52 1.88 -27.32 18.42
C ALA A 52 2.52 -28.22 19.51
N SER A 53 3.73 -27.87 19.97
CA SER A 53 4.47 -28.68 20.95
C SER A 53 3.97 -28.51 22.38
N HIS A 54 3.55 -27.32 22.78
CA HIS A 54 3.18 -27.02 24.17
C HIS A 54 1.68 -27.05 24.42
N GLU A 55 0.88 -26.63 23.42
CA GLU A 55 -0.58 -26.57 23.55
C GLU A 55 -1.28 -27.73 22.82
N GLY A 56 -0.57 -28.48 21.99
CA GLY A 56 -1.13 -29.59 21.19
C GLY A 56 -2.06 -29.12 20.05
N ILE A 57 -2.06 -27.82 19.74
CA ILE A 57 -2.92 -27.19 18.74
C ILE A 57 -2.15 -27.02 17.43
N ARG A 58 -2.75 -27.39 16.31
CA ARG A 58 -2.23 -27.08 14.97
C ARG A 58 -3.02 -25.94 14.36
N VAL A 59 -2.40 -24.78 14.24
CA VAL A 59 -2.97 -23.60 13.62
C VAL A 59 -2.67 -23.59 12.12
N ASP A 60 -3.70 -23.40 11.31
CA ASP A 60 -3.56 -23.20 9.85
C ASP A 60 -3.78 -21.71 9.53
N LEU A 61 -2.71 -21.00 9.22
CA LEU A 61 -2.75 -19.56 8.92
C LEU A 61 -3.61 -19.22 7.69
N SER A 62 -3.87 -20.18 6.79
CA SER A 62 -4.74 -19.99 5.63
C SER A 62 -6.23 -19.99 5.96
N ARG A 63 -6.58 -20.39 7.17
CA ARG A 63 -7.97 -20.57 7.65
C ARG A 63 -8.30 -19.72 8.87
N LEU A 64 -7.50 -18.71 9.15
CA LEU A 64 -7.79 -17.80 10.26
C LEU A 64 -9.09 -17.04 10.01
N GLU A 65 -10.04 -17.22 10.91
CA GLU A 65 -11.27 -16.43 10.89
C GLU A 65 -11.00 -15.00 11.37
N GLN A 66 -11.81 -14.05 10.88
CA GLN A 66 -11.76 -12.68 11.35
C GLN A 66 -12.31 -12.63 12.77
N ASP A 67 -11.51 -12.10 13.71
CA ASP A 67 -11.83 -12.03 15.13
C ASP A 67 -11.86 -10.57 15.61
N ASP A 68 -13.01 -10.12 16.09
CA ASP A 68 -13.21 -8.76 16.58
C ASP A 68 -12.27 -8.42 17.76
N ALA A 69 -11.93 -9.38 18.61
CA ALA A 69 -11.02 -9.15 19.73
C ALA A 69 -9.59 -8.88 19.26
N VAL A 70 -9.15 -9.53 18.17
CA VAL A 70 -7.87 -9.22 17.53
C VAL A 70 -7.88 -7.80 16.94
N TYR A 71 -8.98 -7.38 16.31
CA TYR A 71 -9.13 -6.00 15.83
C TYR A 71 -9.20 -4.99 16.96
N ASP A 72 -9.80 -5.33 18.11
CA ASP A 72 -9.80 -4.47 19.30
C ASP A 72 -8.39 -4.24 19.83
N MET A 73 -7.56 -5.28 19.90
CA MET A 73 -6.14 -5.18 20.26
C MET A 73 -5.39 -4.27 19.28
N ILE A 74 -5.61 -4.43 17.98
CA ILE A 74 -5.00 -3.59 16.94
C ILE A 74 -5.46 -2.13 17.08
N CYS A 75 -6.76 -1.88 17.31
CA CYS A 75 -7.30 -0.54 17.52
C CYS A 75 -6.75 0.14 18.78
N ALA A 76 -6.42 -0.63 19.80
CA ALA A 76 -5.75 -0.15 21.01
C ALA A 76 -4.27 0.16 20.80
N ALA A 77 -3.74 -0.10 19.60
CA ALA A 77 -2.32 -0.01 19.24
C ALA A 77 -1.41 -0.90 20.11
N ASP A 78 -1.93 -2.00 20.65
CA ASP A 78 -1.12 -3.03 21.30
C ASP A 78 -0.50 -3.94 20.21
N THR A 79 0.43 -3.38 19.45
CA THR A 79 0.99 -3.99 18.23
C THR A 79 2.50 -4.14 18.25
N ILE A 80 3.14 -4.03 19.41
CA ILE A 80 4.58 -4.33 19.55
C ILE A 80 4.82 -5.80 19.21
N GLY A 81 5.81 -6.06 18.35
CA GLY A 81 6.12 -7.39 17.81
C GLY A 81 5.26 -7.79 16.61
N VAL A 82 4.17 -7.09 16.32
CA VAL A 82 3.32 -7.36 15.16
C VAL A 82 3.96 -6.79 13.89
N PHE A 83 3.97 -7.60 12.84
CA PHE A 83 4.55 -7.20 11.55
C PHE A 83 4.01 -5.86 11.07
N GLN A 84 4.90 -4.99 10.58
CA GLN A 84 4.61 -3.72 9.90
C GLN A 84 3.94 -2.65 10.78
N ILE A 85 3.05 -2.99 11.72
CA ILE A 85 2.20 -2.02 12.45
C ILE A 85 2.70 -1.68 13.87
N GLU A 86 3.96 -1.95 14.17
CA GLU A 86 4.61 -1.61 15.45
C GLU A 86 5.33 -0.25 15.45
N SER A 87 5.41 0.43 14.30
CA SER A 87 6.07 1.73 14.24
C SER A 87 5.25 2.81 14.93
N ARG A 88 5.92 3.85 15.48
CA ARG A 88 5.24 4.98 16.15
C ARG A 88 4.17 5.63 15.28
N ALA A 89 4.42 5.76 13.98
CA ALA A 89 3.47 6.38 13.06
C ALA A 89 2.20 5.53 12.90
N GLN A 90 2.36 4.22 12.78
CA GLN A 90 1.23 3.30 12.66
C GLN A 90 0.48 3.16 13.97
N MET A 91 1.17 2.93 15.08
CA MET A 91 0.55 2.89 16.42
C MET A 91 -0.23 4.17 16.75
N ALA A 92 0.24 5.35 16.30
CA ALA A 92 -0.49 6.61 16.47
C ALA A 92 -1.71 6.73 15.53
N THR A 93 -1.76 5.97 14.44
CA THR A 93 -2.84 6.01 13.45
C THR A 93 -3.93 4.99 13.75
N LEU A 94 -3.59 3.79 14.21
CA LEU A 94 -4.52 2.69 14.47
C LEU A 94 -5.75 3.06 15.32
N PRO A 95 -5.63 3.81 16.45
CA PRO A 95 -6.79 4.20 17.24
C PRO A 95 -7.75 5.17 16.53
N ARG A 96 -7.26 5.86 15.51
CA ARG A 96 -8.05 6.79 14.68
C ARG A 96 -8.63 6.12 13.45
N LEU A 97 -7.89 5.18 12.84
CA LEU A 97 -8.32 4.39 11.70
C LEU A 97 -9.40 3.38 12.11
N ARG A 98 -9.22 2.74 13.26
CA ARG A 98 -10.13 1.71 13.82
C ARG A 98 -10.40 0.58 12.83
N PRO A 99 -9.40 -0.22 12.46
CA PRO A 99 -9.60 -1.33 11.55
C PRO A 99 -10.58 -2.36 12.13
N ARG A 100 -11.50 -2.86 11.29
CA ARG A 100 -12.54 -3.84 11.67
C ARG A 100 -12.65 -5.00 10.69
N CYS A 101 -11.88 -4.95 9.62
CA CYS A 101 -11.83 -6.02 8.63
C CYS A 101 -10.46 -6.07 7.97
N PHE A 102 -10.19 -7.14 7.25
CA PHE A 102 -8.92 -7.34 6.56
C PHE A 102 -8.56 -6.20 5.60
N HIS A 103 -9.55 -5.67 4.86
CA HIS A 103 -9.32 -4.55 3.95
C HIS A 103 -8.81 -3.29 4.66
N ASP A 104 -9.22 -3.06 5.89
CA ASP A 104 -8.74 -1.92 6.67
C ASP A 104 -7.23 -2.02 6.97
N LEU A 105 -6.71 -3.24 7.16
CA LEU A 105 -5.27 -3.47 7.32
C LEU A 105 -4.52 -3.22 6.01
N VAL A 106 -5.10 -3.62 4.88
CA VAL A 106 -4.54 -3.33 3.54
C VAL A 106 -4.41 -1.83 3.34
N VAL A 107 -5.43 -1.08 3.71
CA VAL A 107 -5.44 0.39 3.64
C VAL A 107 -4.41 1.00 4.61
N GLU A 108 -4.32 0.53 5.86
CA GLU A 108 -3.34 1.03 6.84
C GLU A 108 -1.92 0.92 6.31
N ILE A 109 -1.55 -0.22 5.73
CA ILE A 109 -0.23 -0.46 5.15
C ILE A 109 0.05 0.51 3.99
N ALA A 110 -0.97 0.81 3.18
CA ALA A 110 -0.83 1.74 2.06
C ALA A 110 -0.78 3.21 2.50
N LEU A 111 -1.46 3.56 3.60
CA LEU A 111 -1.51 4.92 4.14
C LEU A 111 -0.23 5.33 4.86
N ILE A 112 0.30 4.44 5.70
CA ILE A 112 1.43 4.73 6.59
C ILE A 112 2.65 3.93 6.13
N ARG A 113 3.58 4.62 5.48
CA ARG A 113 4.80 4.03 4.91
C ARG A 113 6.06 4.60 5.55
N PRO A 114 7.17 3.85 5.54
CA PRO A 114 8.48 4.39 5.85
C PRO A 114 8.84 5.50 4.86
N GLY A 115 9.22 6.67 5.36
CA GLY A 115 9.57 7.83 4.54
C GLY A 115 8.73 9.08 4.86
N PRO A 116 8.90 10.19 4.15
CA PRO A 116 8.09 11.37 4.37
C PRO A 116 6.63 11.00 4.14
N ILE A 117 5.82 11.24 5.17
CA ILE A 117 4.36 11.03 5.11
C ILE A 117 3.84 11.84 3.92
N GLN A 118 3.27 11.15 2.94
CA GLN A 118 2.62 11.77 1.80
C GLN A 118 1.33 12.44 2.31
N GLY A 119 1.51 13.63 2.89
CA GLY A 119 0.67 14.28 3.89
C GLY A 119 -0.74 14.68 3.45
N GLY A 120 -1.12 14.39 2.21
CA GLY A 120 -2.46 14.74 1.73
C GLY A 120 -3.53 13.68 2.00
N SER A 121 -3.19 12.40 2.02
CA SER A 121 -4.19 11.30 1.99
C SER A 121 -4.60 10.79 3.37
N VAL A 122 -3.71 10.81 4.36
CA VAL A 122 -3.98 10.23 5.69
C VAL A 122 -5.12 10.94 6.41
N HIS A 123 -5.05 12.26 6.51
CA HIS A 123 -6.06 13.03 7.24
C HIS A 123 -7.45 12.99 6.60
N PRO A 124 -7.61 13.18 5.27
CA PRO A 124 -8.91 13.03 4.62
C PRO A 124 -9.48 11.61 4.77
N TYR A 125 -8.67 10.58 4.59
CA TYR A 125 -9.13 9.20 4.76
C TYR A 125 -9.70 8.96 6.16
N ILE A 126 -8.96 9.35 7.21
CA ILE A 126 -9.40 9.17 8.59
C ILE A 126 -10.66 9.98 8.89
N ARG A 127 -10.78 11.22 8.40
CA ARG A 127 -11.99 12.03 8.58
C ARG A 127 -13.21 11.40 7.92
N ARG A 128 -13.07 10.93 6.66
CA ARG A 128 -14.16 10.25 5.93
C ARG A 128 -14.56 8.95 6.60
N ARG A 129 -13.60 8.16 7.04
CA ARG A 129 -13.87 6.92 7.76
C ARG A 129 -14.62 7.14 9.06
N ASN A 130 -14.35 8.22 9.76
CA ASN A 130 -15.02 8.56 11.02
C ASN A 130 -16.28 9.43 10.82
N GLY A 131 -16.75 9.63 9.59
CA GLY A 131 -17.94 10.44 9.31
C GLY A 131 -17.78 11.94 9.55
N GLN A 132 -16.54 12.42 9.66
CA GLN A 132 -16.20 13.84 9.88
C GLN A 132 -16.07 14.61 8.55
N GLU A 133 -16.00 13.91 7.45
CA GLU A 133 -15.94 14.46 6.10
C GLU A 133 -16.78 13.56 5.18
N GLU A 134 -17.56 14.17 4.30
CA GLU A 134 -18.35 13.43 3.31
C GLU A 134 -17.45 12.82 2.24
N VAL A 135 -17.79 11.60 1.82
CA VAL A 135 -17.12 10.94 0.70
C VAL A 135 -17.62 11.57 -0.60
N THR A 136 -16.73 12.23 -1.31
CA THR A 136 -17.04 12.89 -2.58
C THR A 136 -16.09 12.44 -3.67
N TYR A 137 -16.62 12.37 -4.90
CA TYR A 137 -15.86 12.03 -6.10
C TYR A 137 -15.87 13.22 -7.05
N LEU A 138 -14.78 13.44 -7.79
CA LEU A 138 -14.69 14.52 -8.78
C LEU A 138 -15.70 14.32 -9.92
N HIS A 139 -16.00 13.07 -10.26
CA HIS A 139 -16.97 12.68 -11.28
C HIS A 139 -17.53 11.29 -10.93
N PRO A 140 -18.79 10.98 -11.28
CA PRO A 140 -19.37 9.66 -11.01
C PRO A 140 -18.53 8.49 -11.52
N SER A 141 -17.86 8.64 -12.66
CA SER A 141 -16.97 7.60 -13.19
C SER A 141 -15.73 7.29 -12.33
N CYS A 142 -15.45 8.11 -11.30
CA CYS A 142 -14.36 7.83 -10.36
C CYS A 142 -14.80 6.93 -9.20
N GLU A 143 -16.09 6.74 -9.00
CA GLU A 143 -16.64 6.06 -7.83
C GLU A 143 -16.20 4.59 -7.74
N ASP A 144 -16.38 3.82 -8.81
CA ASP A 144 -16.03 2.38 -8.82
C ASP A 144 -14.55 2.13 -8.51
N ALA A 145 -13.68 3.02 -8.97
CA ALA A 145 -12.24 2.89 -8.71
C ALA A 145 -11.85 3.29 -7.28
N LEU A 146 -12.60 4.19 -6.63
CA LEU A 146 -12.20 4.80 -5.37
C LEU A 146 -13.11 4.49 -4.18
N ALA A 147 -14.23 3.79 -4.38
CA ALA A 147 -15.19 3.49 -3.32
C ALA A 147 -14.54 2.74 -2.15
N GLY A 148 -13.70 1.74 -2.44
CA GLY A 148 -13.00 0.95 -1.42
C GLY A 148 -12.02 1.76 -0.56
N THR A 149 -11.62 2.95 -1.01
CA THR A 149 -10.71 3.84 -0.30
C THR A 149 -11.34 5.21 0.00
N LEU A 150 -12.66 5.27 0.09
CA LEU A 150 -13.42 6.47 0.47
C LEU A 150 -13.11 7.70 -0.40
N GLY A 151 -12.90 7.49 -1.70
CA GLY A 151 -12.59 8.54 -2.66
C GLY A 151 -11.13 9.03 -2.62
N ILE A 152 -10.25 8.35 -1.91
CA ILE A 152 -8.82 8.69 -1.80
C ILE A 152 -8.00 7.67 -2.61
N PRO A 153 -7.23 8.06 -3.61
CA PRO A 153 -6.36 7.14 -4.32
C PRO A 153 -5.19 6.70 -3.41
N LEU A 154 -5.00 5.40 -3.26
CA LEU A 154 -3.96 4.77 -2.45
C LEU A 154 -3.14 3.75 -3.25
N PHE A 155 -3.76 3.08 -4.22
CA PHE A 155 -3.17 1.97 -4.95
C PHE A 155 -2.88 2.33 -6.42
N GLN A 156 -1.81 1.76 -6.97
CA GLN A 156 -1.47 1.94 -8.39
C GLN A 156 -2.57 1.38 -9.30
N GLU A 157 -3.21 0.30 -8.89
CA GLU A 157 -4.32 -0.33 -9.59
C GLU A 157 -5.52 0.61 -9.72
N GLN A 158 -5.75 1.45 -8.72
CA GLN A 158 -6.82 2.48 -8.78
C GLN A 158 -6.52 3.54 -9.85
N LEU A 159 -5.26 3.90 -10.06
CA LEU A 159 -4.89 4.84 -11.13
C LEU A 159 -5.16 4.25 -12.50
N MET A 160 -4.83 2.96 -12.68
CA MET A 160 -5.12 2.25 -13.93
C MET A 160 -6.63 2.24 -14.16
N ARG A 161 -7.42 1.88 -13.15
CA ARG A 161 -8.88 1.83 -13.24
C ARG A 161 -9.47 3.21 -13.53
N LEU A 162 -9.05 4.26 -12.82
CA LEU A 162 -9.46 5.63 -13.11
C LEU A 162 -9.18 6.05 -14.55
N SER A 163 -8.02 5.70 -15.11
CA SER A 163 -7.71 6.02 -16.50
C SER A 163 -8.61 5.27 -17.50
N MET A 164 -9.02 4.06 -17.16
CA MET A 164 -9.95 3.27 -17.96
C MET A 164 -11.39 3.81 -17.84
N ASP A 165 -11.84 4.08 -16.62
CA ASP A 165 -13.23 4.46 -16.35
C ASP A 165 -13.53 5.90 -16.78
N VAL A 166 -12.59 6.83 -16.57
CA VAL A 166 -12.74 8.26 -16.89
C VAL A 166 -12.41 8.56 -18.35
N ALA A 167 -11.30 8.02 -18.87
CA ALA A 167 -10.74 8.40 -20.16
C ALA A 167 -10.75 7.28 -21.22
N GLY A 168 -11.32 6.11 -20.90
CA GLY A 168 -11.44 5.03 -21.88
C GLY A 168 -10.11 4.43 -22.29
N PHE A 169 -9.11 4.42 -21.42
CA PHE A 169 -7.86 3.74 -21.68
C PHE A 169 -8.09 2.24 -21.81
N THR A 170 -7.39 1.61 -22.71
CA THR A 170 -7.26 0.15 -22.70
C THR A 170 -6.36 -0.29 -21.54
N ALA A 171 -6.42 -1.56 -21.15
CA ALA A 171 -5.56 -2.10 -20.09
C ALA A 171 -4.06 -1.89 -20.42
N GLY A 172 -3.67 -2.01 -21.68
CA GLY A 172 -2.30 -1.76 -22.13
C GLY A 172 -1.88 -0.28 -22.04
N GLU A 173 -2.81 0.68 -22.27
CA GLU A 173 -2.55 2.10 -22.08
C GLU A 173 -2.45 2.45 -20.60
N ALA A 174 -3.31 1.87 -19.77
CA ALA A 174 -3.29 2.06 -18.31
C ALA A 174 -1.98 1.52 -17.71
N ASP A 175 -1.49 0.37 -18.15
CA ASP A 175 -0.19 -0.15 -17.71
C ASP A 175 0.98 0.72 -18.17
N ARG A 176 0.95 1.25 -19.40
CA ARG A 176 1.95 2.23 -19.88
C ARG A 176 1.94 3.50 -19.04
N LEU A 177 0.75 3.97 -18.60
CA LEU A 177 0.62 5.10 -17.69
C LEU A 177 1.29 4.79 -16.35
N ARG A 178 1.00 3.62 -15.75
CA ARG A 178 1.62 3.17 -14.51
C ARG A 178 3.16 3.09 -14.63
N GLN A 179 3.68 2.55 -15.73
CA GLN A 179 5.12 2.46 -15.96
C GLN A 179 5.76 3.85 -16.17
N ALA A 180 5.11 4.75 -16.92
CA ALA A 180 5.59 6.10 -17.13
C ALA A 180 5.67 6.90 -15.82
N MET A 181 4.70 6.71 -14.94
CA MET A 181 4.65 7.33 -13.62
C MET A 181 5.79 6.87 -12.71
N GLY A 182 6.21 5.63 -12.78
CA GLY A 182 7.33 5.09 -11.99
C GLY A 182 8.73 5.48 -12.49
N SER A 183 8.86 6.21 -13.59
CA SER A 183 10.14 6.54 -14.23
C SER A 183 10.39 8.05 -14.25
N LYS A 184 11.46 8.49 -13.59
CA LYS A 184 11.87 9.91 -13.55
C LYS A 184 12.29 10.47 -14.94
N ARG A 185 12.47 9.61 -15.94
CA ARG A 185 12.95 9.96 -17.28
C ARG A 185 11.85 10.09 -18.34
N SER A 186 10.57 10.18 -17.94
CA SER A 186 9.45 9.99 -18.87
C SER A 186 8.57 11.23 -19.13
N HIS A 187 9.07 12.48 -18.98
CA HIS A 187 8.27 13.69 -19.19
C HIS A 187 7.49 13.70 -20.51
N ALA A 188 8.15 13.44 -21.63
CA ALA A 188 7.49 13.43 -22.94
C ALA A 188 6.40 12.33 -23.06
N ARG A 189 6.61 11.18 -22.41
CA ARG A 189 5.58 10.11 -22.36
C ARG A 189 4.39 10.52 -21.51
N MET A 190 4.64 11.21 -20.40
CA MET A 190 3.58 11.71 -19.54
C MET A 190 2.73 12.78 -20.23
N GLU A 191 3.34 13.70 -20.99
CA GLU A 191 2.62 14.71 -21.78
C GLU A 191 1.71 14.06 -22.84
N ALA A 192 2.22 13.07 -23.58
CA ALA A 192 1.43 12.35 -24.57
C ALA A 192 0.26 11.57 -23.93
N LEU A 193 0.49 10.97 -22.76
CA LEU A 193 -0.55 10.27 -22.01
C LEU A 193 -1.58 11.23 -21.41
N GLN A 194 -1.16 12.44 -21.00
CA GLN A 194 -2.05 13.50 -20.54
C GLN A 194 -3.02 13.92 -21.63
N GLN A 195 -2.51 14.22 -22.82
CA GLN A 195 -3.35 14.61 -23.95
C GLN A 195 -4.35 13.50 -24.30
N ARG A 196 -3.88 12.25 -24.38
CA ARG A 196 -4.72 11.09 -24.65
C ARG A 196 -5.81 10.92 -23.56
N PHE A 197 -5.47 11.20 -22.30
CA PHE A 197 -6.43 11.13 -21.17
C PHE A 197 -7.51 12.22 -21.32
N LEU A 198 -7.12 13.47 -21.58
CA LEU A 198 -8.06 14.57 -21.70
C LEU A 198 -9.00 14.39 -22.91
N ASP A 199 -8.47 13.95 -24.04
CA ASP A 199 -9.27 13.66 -25.23
C ASP A 199 -10.28 12.55 -24.97
N GLY A 200 -9.84 11.42 -24.39
CA GLY A 200 -10.72 10.31 -24.08
C GLY A 200 -11.78 10.61 -23.00
N ALA A 201 -11.43 11.45 -22.01
CA ALA A 201 -12.39 11.92 -21.03
C ALA A 201 -13.47 12.80 -21.67
N GLY A 202 -13.07 13.70 -22.59
CA GLY A 202 -13.99 14.52 -23.38
C GLY A 202 -14.95 13.68 -24.26
N GLU A 203 -14.44 12.64 -24.92
CA GLU A 203 -15.27 11.69 -25.69
C GLU A 203 -16.33 10.97 -24.82
N ARG A 204 -16.05 10.81 -23.52
CA ARG A 204 -16.96 10.21 -22.54
C ARG A 204 -17.86 11.22 -21.82
N GLY A 205 -17.80 12.49 -22.23
CA GLY A 205 -18.64 13.55 -21.68
C GLY A 205 -18.20 14.08 -20.33
N VAL A 206 -16.96 13.80 -19.90
CA VAL A 206 -16.39 14.36 -18.68
C VAL A 206 -15.97 15.81 -18.97
N PRO A 207 -16.43 16.82 -18.16
CA PRO A 207 -16.03 18.20 -18.34
C PRO A 207 -14.51 18.39 -18.31
N SER A 208 -13.97 19.26 -19.14
CA SER A 208 -12.52 19.43 -19.31
C SER A 208 -11.78 19.88 -18.04
N ASP A 209 -12.42 20.71 -17.23
CA ASP A 209 -11.92 21.14 -15.94
C ASP A 209 -11.86 19.99 -14.93
N VAL A 210 -12.86 19.12 -14.93
CA VAL A 210 -12.90 17.92 -14.10
C VAL A 210 -11.84 16.91 -14.57
N ALA A 211 -11.76 16.65 -15.87
CA ALA A 211 -10.73 15.78 -16.45
C ALA A 211 -9.31 16.27 -16.10
N GLY A 212 -9.07 17.58 -16.14
CA GLY A 212 -7.82 18.20 -15.71
C GLY A 212 -7.52 17.98 -14.23
N GLN A 213 -8.53 18.11 -13.35
CA GLN A 213 -8.37 17.84 -11.92
C GLN A 213 -8.08 16.36 -11.63
N VAL A 214 -8.78 15.44 -12.31
CA VAL A 214 -8.51 14.00 -12.20
C VAL A 214 -7.08 13.70 -12.64
N TRP A 215 -6.65 14.22 -13.79
CA TRP A 215 -5.28 14.05 -14.25
C TRP A 215 -4.23 14.58 -13.26
N GLN A 216 -4.45 15.78 -12.70
CA GLN A 216 -3.53 16.33 -11.69
C GLN A 216 -3.41 15.42 -10.47
N LYS A 217 -4.51 14.85 -10.00
CA LYS A 217 -4.48 13.86 -8.90
C LYS A 217 -3.75 12.59 -9.31
N LEU A 218 -3.99 12.08 -10.52
CA LEU A 218 -3.26 10.93 -11.06
C LEU A 218 -1.76 11.20 -11.11
N ALA A 219 -1.35 12.32 -11.67
CA ALA A 219 0.06 12.71 -11.81
C ALA A 219 0.74 12.92 -10.45
N ALA A 220 0.08 13.62 -9.52
CA ALA A 220 0.60 13.81 -8.17
C ALA A 220 0.75 12.50 -7.40
N PHE A 221 -0.12 11.54 -7.65
CA PHE A 221 -0.10 10.23 -7.01
C PHE A 221 0.89 9.24 -7.67
N ALA A 222 1.34 9.55 -8.87
CA ALA A 222 2.21 8.70 -9.68
C ALA A 222 3.50 8.25 -8.97
N ASP A 223 4.11 9.18 -8.23
CA ASP A 223 5.35 8.91 -7.49
C ASP A 223 5.10 8.10 -6.20
N TYR A 224 3.84 7.95 -5.80
CA TYR A 224 3.47 7.50 -4.46
C TYR A 224 2.50 6.30 -4.43
N GLY A 225 1.99 5.88 -5.58
CA GLY A 225 1.10 4.73 -5.66
C GLY A 225 1.71 3.46 -5.07
N PHE A 226 0.97 2.78 -4.21
CA PHE A 226 1.39 1.52 -3.60
C PHE A 226 0.76 0.35 -4.37
N PRO A 227 1.50 -0.74 -4.67
CA PRO A 227 0.87 -1.92 -5.25
C PRO A 227 -0.12 -2.54 -4.27
N GLU A 228 -1.37 -2.69 -4.67
CA GLU A 228 -2.43 -3.27 -3.83
C GLU A 228 -2.09 -4.71 -3.44
N SER A 229 -1.60 -5.50 -4.38
CA SER A 229 -1.18 -6.88 -4.13
C SER A 229 -0.09 -6.99 -3.05
N HIS A 230 0.84 -6.02 -3.00
CA HIS A 230 1.86 -5.95 -1.97
C HIS A 230 1.24 -5.60 -0.60
N ALA A 231 0.31 -4.64 -0.56
CA ALA A 231 -0.41 -4.29 0.66
C ALA A 231 -1.22 -5.48 1.19
N VAL A 232 -1.91 -6.22 0.31
CA VAL A 232 -2.65 -7.44 0.67
C VAL A 232 -1.72 -8.51 1.25
N SER A 233 -0.59 -8.76 0.60
CA SER A 233 0.40 -9.75 1.09
C SER A 233 0.91 -9.40 2.48
N PHE A 234 1.18 -8.12 2.74
CA PHE A 234 1.62 -7.66 4.05
C PHE A 234 0.49 -7.70 5.08
N ALA A 235 -0.74 -7.38 4.70
CA ALA A 235 -1.90 -7.49 5.59
C ALA A 235 -2.14 -8.92 6.09
N HIS A 236 -1.84 -9.93 5.29
CA HIS A 236 -1.86 -11.32 5.76
C HIS A 236 -0.85 -11.57 6.89
N LEU A 237 0.37 -11.04 6.78
CA LEU A 237 1.37 -11.15 7.85
C LEU A 237 0.97 -10.33 9.08
N VAL A 238 0.40 -9.14 8.88
CA VAL A 238 -0.14 -8.31 9.97
C VAL A 238 -1.21 -9.07 10.73
N TYR A 239 -2.21 -9.60 10.03
CA TYR A 239 -3.31 -10.30 10.69
C TYR A 239 -2.83 -11.59 11.37
N ALA A 240 -2.03 -12.41 10.70
CA ALA A 240 -1.49 -13.66 11.27
C ALA A 240 -0.65 -13.40 12.53
N SER A 241 0.25 -12.41 12.50
CA SER A 241 1.06 -12.05 13.68
C SER A 241 0.21 -11.45 14.81
N SER A 242 -0.79 -10.63 14.48
CA SER A 242 -1.74 -10.11 15.48
C SER A 242 -2.57 -11.21 16.12
N TRP A 243 -3.06 -12.16 15.32
CA TRP A 243 -3.86 -13.27 15.78
C TRP A 243 -3.05 -14.18 16.72
N LEU A 244 -1.82 -14.53 16.35
CA LEU A 244 -0.93 -15.32 17.20
C LEU A 244 -0.55 -14.59 18.49
N LYS A 245 -0.26 -13.29 18.41
CA LYS A 245 -0.01 -12.46 19.60
C LYS A 245 -1.19 -12.46 20.55
N PHE A 246 -2.41 -12.39 20.04
CA PHE A 246 -3.62 -12.35 20.86
C PHE A 246 -3.96 -13.70 21.49
N HIS A 247 -3.96 -14.77 20.68
CA HIS A 247 -4.40 -16.09 21.13
C HIS A 247 -3.29 -16.93 21.79
N HIS A 248 -2.03 -16.71 21.41
CA HIS A 248 -0.87 -17.47 21.89
C HIS A 248 0.29 -16.56 22.32
N PRO A 249 0.05 -15.58 23.23
CA PRO A 249 1.03 -14.55 23.57
C PRO A 249 2.33 -15.10 24.18
N ALA A 250 2.30 -16.29 24.79
CA ALA A 250 3.47 -16.90 25.38
C ALA A 250 4.36 -17.60 24.34
N ALA A 251 3.80 -17.97 23.21
CA ALA A 251 4.54 -18.60 22.11
C ALA A 251 5.02 -17.56 21.10
N PHE A 252 4.27 -16.48 20.90
CA PHE A 252 4.60 -15.36 20.02
C PHE A 252 5.53 -14.36 20.70
#